data_7a52fe354841d6e0bf7f6fdee6250d9e
#
_entry.id   7a52fe354841d6e0bf7f6fdee6250d9e
#
_cell.length_a   1.000
_cell.length_b   1.000
_cell.length_c   1.000
_cell.angle_alpha   90.00
_cell.angle_beta   90.00
_cell.angle_gamma   90.00
#
_symmetry.space_group_name_H-M   'P 1'
#
loop_
_entity.id
_entity.type
_entity.pdbx_description
1 polymer ?
#
loop_
_entity_poly.entity_id
_entity_poly.type
_entity_poly.pdbx_seq_one_letter_code
_entity_poly.pdbx_strand_id
1 'polypeptide(L)'
;MEELLKKFESKKPEIVFEWKDSETEAEGWIVINSLRGGAAAGGTRMRTGVTKDEVLALAKTMEVKFTVSGPPIGGGKSGINFNPKDPRKKEVLKRWYAAAKPLLKTYYGTGGDMNVDEVNEVIPICYENDILFPLEGVLKGHHKKDEQDTNQIIKQLSEGVPLIVRNKKLTPNPSRDYSVGDLITGYGVSEAILHYYSIYGGEIKGKRVIIQGWGNVAGASAYYLAQAGAIIVGIIDVSGGIVNKDGYTFKEISSLLEQRSSNFLETNNMLSFEQVNERIWGIGAEIFIPAAASRLLSQDQLDQMISNGLEVISAGANVPFGDKEIFFGPISKSADERVSVLPDFIANCGMARAFSYFMQNNCQLNDIAIFTAVSETIKEALLKTFKKNNAKTNISRTSFEIALEQLI
;
A
#
# COMPACT_ATOMS: atom_id res chain seq x y z
N MET A 1 1.22 21.43 12.31
CA MET A 1 1.45 20.45 11.21
C MET A 1 2.45 20.99 10.18
N GLU A 2 2.27 22.18 9.59
CA GLU A 2 3.15 22.73 8.52
C GLU A 2 4.63 22.84 8.93
N GLU A 3 4.91 23.31 10.14
CA GLU A 3 6.28 23.41 10.67
C GLU A 3 6.91 22.01 10.85
N LEU A 4 6.16 21.05 11.41
CA LEU A 4 6.60 19.65 11.54
C LEU A 4 6.86 19.01 10.19
N LEU A 5 5.95 19.25 9.22
CA LEU A 5 6.10 18.72 7.86
C LEU A 5 7.35 19.30 7.19
N LYS A 6 7.53 20.63 7.23
CA LYS A 6 8.72 21.28 6.66
C LYS A 6 10.02 20.74 7.28
N LYS A 7 10.03 20.51 8.60
CA LYS A 7 11.19 19.93 9.30
C LYS A 7 11.44 18.50 8.85
N PHE A 8 10.39 17.68 8.70
CA PHE A 8 10.51 16.32 8.22
C PHE A 8 10.95 16.24 6.75
N GLU A 9 10.37 17.06 5.87
CA GLU A 9 10.73 17.09 4.45
C GLU A 9 12.15 17.59 4.21
N SER A 10 12.63 18.56 4.99
CA SER A 10 14.00 19.08 4.89
C SER A 10 15.06 18.13 5.44
N LYS A 11 14.68 17.09 6.20
CA LYS A 11 15.61 16.10 6.72
C LYS A 11 16.27 15.35 5.56
N LYS A 12 17.61 15.39 5.54
CA LYS A 12 18.41 14.60 4.59
C LYS A 12 18.34 13.12 4.96
N PRO A 13 18.35 12.20 3.97
CA PRO A 13 18.45 10.78 4.27
C PRO A 13 19.78 10.46 4.97
N GLU A 14 19.74 9.50 5.88
CA GLU A 14 20.96 9.06 6.58
C GLU A 14 21.88 8.25 5.67
N ILE A 15 21.29 7.47 4.75
CA ILE A 15 22.08 6.65 3.82
C ILE A 15 21.45 6.74 2.41
N VAL A 16 22.33 6.91 1.43
CA VAL A 16 22.01 6.75 0.00
C VAL A 16 23.02 5.80 -0.59
N PHE A 17 22.55 4.64 -1.06
CA PHE A 17 23.33 3.69 -1.82
C PHE A 17 22.97 3.83 -3.29
N GLU A 18 23.95 4.00 -4.15
CA GLU A 18 23.79 4.11 -5.59
C GLU A 18 24.50 2.94 -6.29
N TRP A 19 23.84 2.35 -7.26
CA TRP A 19 24.35 1.19 -7.99
C TRP A 19 24.16 1.35 -9.49
N LYS A 20 25.14 0.90 -10.23
CA LYS A 20 25.07 0.74 -11.69
C LYS A 20 25.38 -0.70 -12.02
N ASP A 21 24.55 -1.29 -12.87
CA ASP A 21 24.77 -2.66 -13.31
C ASP A 21 25.98 -2.76 -14.21
N SER A 22 26.80 -3.79 -14.03
CA SER A 22 28.00 -4.02 -14.81
C SER A 22 27.73 -4.59 -16.22
N GLU A 23 26.54 -5.11 -16.45
CA GLU A 23 26.19 -5.85 -17.68
C GLU A 23 25.05 -5.23 -18.48
N THR A 24 24.31 -4.30 -17.89
CA THR A 24 23.19 -3.61 -18.53
C THR A 24 23.18 -2.12 -18.20
N GLU A 25 22.25 -1.39 -18.78
CA GLU A 25 21.97 0.02 -18.49
C GLU A 25 21.24 0.26 -17.17
N ALA A 26 20.98 -0.78 -16.37
CA ALA A 26 20.24 -0.64 -15.13
C ALA A 26 21.00 0.20 -14.11
N GLU A 27 20.27 1.10 -13.45
CA GLU A 27 20.73 1.89 -12.31
C GLU A 27 19.80 1.68 -11.12
N GLY A 28 20.31 1.72 -9.91
CA GLY A 28 19.48 1.50 -8.72
C GLY A 28 19.91 2.34 -7.53
N TRP A 29 18.94 2.57 -6.64
CA TRP A 29 19.13 3.35 -5.41
C TRP A 29 18.46 2.64 -4.24
N ILE A 30 19.16 2.59 -3.08
CA ILE A 30 18.52 2.40 -1.79
C ILE A 30 18.64 3.72 -1.05
N VAL A 31 17.51 4.25 -0.61
CA VAL A 31 17.48 5.44 0.24
C VAL A 31 16.92 5.05 1.61
N ILE A 32 17.67 5.33 2.66
CA ILE A 32 17.28 5.18 4.05
C ILE A 32 17.10 6.58 4.62
N ASN A 33 15.86 6.97 4.90
CA ASN A 33 15.56 8.29 5.44
C ASN A 33 16.06 8.44 6.87
N SER A 34 15.88 7.40 7.69
CA SER A 34 16.51 7.31 9.03
C SER A 34 16.69 5.84 9.44
N LEU A 35 17.59 5.62 10.40
CA LEU A 35 17.75 4.35 11.11
C LEU A 35 17.03 4.38 12.47
N ARG A 36 15.87 5.02 12.54
CA ARG A 36 15.03 5.02 13.73
C ARG A 36 14.83 3.58 14.23
N GLY A 37 15.00 3.37 15.53
CA GLY A 37 14.89 2.03 16.10
C GLY A 37 15.96 1.02 15.66
N GLY A 38 17.03 1.46 14.98
CA GLY A 38 18.18 0.64 14.57
C GLY A 38 18.04 -0.01 13.19
N ALA A 39 16.94 0.22 12.47
CA ALA A 39 16.73 -0.34 11.13
C ALA A 39 15.84 0.56 10.27
N ALA A 40 15.77 0.24 8.99
CA ALA A 40 14.83 0.84 8.03
C ALA A 40 14.29 -0.23 7.09
N ALA A 41 13.09 0.01 6.53
CA ALA A 41 12.54 -0.91 5.54
C ALA A 41 11.72 -0.19 4.46
N GLY A 42 11.58 -0.89 3.31
CA GLY A 42 10.72 -0.50 2.18
C GLY A 42 11.00 -1.32 0.94
N GLY A 43 9.96 -1.60 0.15
CA GLY A 43 10.02 -2.49 -1.01
C GLY A 43 10.91 -1.98 -2.14
N THR A 44 11.31 -2.91 -2.99
CA THR A 44 12.05 -2.65 -4.24
C THR A 44 11.08 -2.54 -5.40
N ARG A 45 11.12 -1.41 -6.14
CA ARG A 45 10.37 -1.25 -7.40
C ARG A 45 11.29 -1.24 -8.60
N MET A 46 10.77 -1.67 -9.74
CA MET A 46 11.47 -1.57 -11.02
C MET A 46 10.55 -0.97 -12.08
N ARG A 47 10.97 0.08 -12.73
CA ARG A 47 10.38 0.62 -13.95
C ARG A 47 11.36 1.55 -14.67
N THR A 48 11.18 1.73 -15.96
CA THR A 48 11.90 2.76 -16.72
C THR A 48 11.58 4.15 -16.17
N GLY A 49 12.60 4.97 -15.96
CA GLY A 49 12.48 6.34 -15.48
C GLY A 49 12.31 6.48 -13.94
N VAL A 50 12.57 5.43 -13.14
CA VAL A 50 12.76 5.60 -11.68
C VAL A 50 13.93 6.51 -11.42
N THR A 51 13.79 7.44 -10.50
CA THR A 51 14.85 8.37 -10.08
C THR A 51 15.15 8.24 -8.59
N LYS A 52 16.33 8.71 -8.20
CA LYS A 52 16.71 8.82 -6.78
C LYS A 52 15.72 9.65 -5.97
N ASP A 53 15.22 10.74 -6.51
CA ASP A 53 14.27 11.63 -5.83
C ASP A 53 12.93 10.94 -5.59
N GLU A 54 12.46 10.10 -6.53
CA GLU A 54 11.28 9.26 -6.32
C GLU A 54 11.51 8.26 -5.19
N VAL A 55 12.67 7.61 -5.16
CA VAL A 55 13.01 6.64 -4.11
C VAL A 55 13.11 7.33 -2.75
N LEU A 56 13.69 8.54 -2.68
CA LEU A 56 13.73 9.36 -1.46
C LEU A 56 12.33 9.71 -0.97
N ALA A 57 11.45 10.16 -1.87
CA ALA A 57 10.08 10.48 -1.55
C ALA A 57 9.36 9.28 -0.91
N LEU A 58 9.51 8.11 -1.52
CA LEU A 58 8.92 6.87 -1.03
C LEU A 58 9.53 6.38 0.28
N ALA A 59 10.83 6.58 0.51
CA ALA A 59 11.45 6.26 1.80
C ALA A 59 10.85 7.10 2.93
N LYS A 60 10.58 8.39 2.70
CA LYS A 60 9.86 9.25 3.66
C LYS A 60 8.43 8.77 3.90
N THR A 61 7.72 8.38 2.85
CA THR A 61 6.36 7.81 2.95
C THR A 61 6.35 6.54 3.81
N MET A 62 7.35 5.65 3.63
CA MET A 62 7.49 4.45 4.45
C MET A 62 7.74 4.76 5.92
N GLU A 63 8.55 5.78 6.24
CA GLU A 63 8.80 6.19 7.63
C GLU A 63 7.52 6.67 8.33
N VAL A 64 6.70 7.45 7.63
CA VAL A 64 5.37 7.84 8.12
C VAL A 64 4.48 6.60 8.32
N LYS A 65 4.48 5.65 7.39
CA LYS A 65 3.68 4.43 7.47
C LYS A 65 4.05 3.58 8.71
N PHE A 66 5.33 3.48 9.04
CA PHE A 66 5.77 2.72 10.23
C PHE A 66 5.39 3.35 11.57
N THR A 67 4.89 4.57 11.61
CA THR A 67 4.28 5.14 12.83
C THR A 67 2.94 4.50 13.16
N VAL A 68 2.27 3.91 12.18
CA VAL A 68 0.98 3.21 12.30
C VAL A 68 1.17 1.69 12.29
N SER A 69 1.78 1.16 11.24
CA SER A 69 1.90 -0.30 11.05
C SER A 69 2.90 -0.96 12.00
N GLY A 70 3.89 -0.20 12.50
CA GLY A 70 5.08 -0.77 13.13
C GLY A 70 5.91 -1.62 12.15
N PRO A 71 7.03 -2.19 12.63
CA PRO A 71 7.71 -1.82 13.88
C PRO A 71 8.18 -0.35 13.85
N PRO A 72 8.57 0.25 15.00
CA PRO A 72 8.98 1.66 15.06
C PRO A 72 10.41 1.86 14.51
N ILE A 73 10.55 1.65 13.20
CA ILE A 73 11.80 1.76 12.43
C ILE A 73 11.79 2.94 11.47
N GLY A 74 12.93 3.24 10.88
CA GLY A 74 13.06 4.25 9.83
C GLY A 74 12.48 3.82 8.50
N GLY A 75 12.16 4.79 7.66
CA GLY A 75 11.73 4.56 6.30
C GLY A 75 12.90 4.30 5.36
N GLY A 76 12.77 3.28 4.54
CA GLY A 76 13.67 2.99 3.44
C GLY A 76 12.89 2.72 2.15
N LYS A 77 13.58 2.77 1.04
CA LYS A 77 13.03 2.38 -0.27
C LYS A 77 14.15 1.98 -1.21
N SER A 78 13.84 1.02 -2.07
CA SER A 78 14.70 0.64 -3.20
C SER A 78 14.01 0.95 -4.52
N GLY A 79 14.78 1.36 -5.53
CA GLY A 79 14.27 1.57 -6.88
C GLY A 79 15.32 1.23 -7.93
N ILE A 80 14.90 0.56 -8.99
CA ILE A 80 15.75 0.18 -10.13
C ILE A 80 15.15 0.80 -11.39
N ASN A 81 15.94 1.63 -12.06
CA ASN A 81 15.63 2.16 -13.36
C ASN A 81 16.00 1.13 -14.42
N PHE A 82 15.04 0.30 -14.80
CA PHE A 82 15.17 -0.72 -15.83
C PHE A 82 13.79 -1.12 -16.36
N ASN A 83 13.74 -1.60 -17.60
CA ASN A 83 12.49 -2.09 -18.18
C ASN A 83 12.07 -3.42 -17.54
N PRO A 84 10.95 -3.48 -16.81
CA PRO A 84 10.52 -4.71 -16.12
C PRO A 84 10.09 -5.85 -17.07
N LYS A 85 9.88 -5.55 -18.36
CA LYS A 85 9.56 -6.54 -19.40
C LYS A 85 10.81 -7.06 -20.13
N ASP A 86 12.00 -6.55 -19.81
CA ASP A 86 13.24 -7.01 -20.41
C ASP A 86 13.56 -8.45 -19.94
N PRO A 87 13.93 -9.36 -20.85
CA PRO A 87 14.26 -10.75 -20.49
C PRO A 87 15.44 -10.85 -19.50
N ARG A 88 16.31 -9.83 -19.43
CA ARG A 88 17.44 -9.77 -18.49
C ARG A 88 17.04 -9.35 -17.06
N LYS A 89 15.78 -9.02 -16.81
CA LYS A 89 15.26 -8.54 -15.49
C LYS A 89 15.75 -9.40 -14.33
N LYS A 90 15.64 -10.71 -14.45
CA LYS A 90 16.02 -11.63 -13.37
C LYS A 90 17.49 -11.53 -13.00
N GLU A 91 18.37 -11.43 -13.98
CA GLU A 91 19.81 -11.32 -13.73
C GLU A 91 20.20 -9.93 -13.20
N VAL A 92 19.50 -8.87 -13.62
CA VAL A 92 19.62 -7.53 -13.02
C VAL A 92 19.24 -7.57 -11.53
N LEU A 93 18.11 -8.20 -11.17
CA LEU A 93 17.70 -8.36 -9.78
C LEU A 93 18.71 -9.17 -8.96
N LYS A 94 19.30 -10.22 -9.50
CA LYS A 94 20.35 -10.99 -8.81
C LYS A 94 21.56 -10.14 -8.47
N ARG A 95 22.11 -9.39 -9.45
CA ARG A 95 23.25 -8.49 -9.22
C ARG A 95 22.91 -7.33 -8.28
N TRP A 96 21.67 -6.82 -8.36
CA TRP A 96 21.18 -5.81 -7.44
C TRP A 96 21.20 -6.31 -5.98
N TYR A 97 20.60 -7.47 -5.70
CA TYR A 97 20.55 -8.02 -4.34
C TYR A 97 21.92 -8.46 -3.85
N ALA A 98 22.81 -8.93 -4.71
CA ALA A 98 24.19 -9.19 -4.38
C ALA A 98 24.92 -7.90 -3.92
N ALA A 99 24.74 -6.80 -4.63
CA ALA A 99 25.32 -5.51 -4.25
C ALA A 99 24.70 -4.93 -2.97
N ALA A 100 23.40 -5.10 -2.77
CA ALA A 100 22.67 -4.63 -1.58
C ALA A 100 22.85 -5.50 -0.34
N LYS A 101 23.44 -6.70 -0.45
CA LYS A 101 23.58 -7.69 0.62
C LYS A 101 24.13 -7.11 1.93
N PRO A 102 25.17 -6.26 1.96
CA PRO A 102 25.68 -5.71 3.23
C PRO A 102 24.61 -4.95 4.03
N LEU A 103 23.77 -4.17 3.35
CA LEU A 103 22.68 -3.42 4.00
C LEU A 103 21.56 -4.36 4.45
N LEU A 104 21.15 -5.31 3.59
CA LEU A 104 20.08 -6.25 3.84
C LEU A 104 20.40 -7.25 4.97
N LYS A 105 21.67 -7.47 5.25
CA LYS A 105 22.11 -8.32 6.36
C LYS A 105 22.31 -7.58 7.69
N THR A 106 22.23 -6.26 7.72
CA THR A 106 22.59 -5.47 8.90
C THR A 106 21.45 -4.62 9.46
N TYR A 107 20.83 -3.77 8.66
CA TYR A 107 19.83 -2.80 9.13
C TYR A 107 18.79 -2.38 8.10
N TYR A 108 18.83 -2.91 6.88
CA TYR A 108 17.82 -2.61 5.85
C TYR A 108 16.99 -3.84 5.53
N GLY A 109 15.68 -3.65 5.47
CA GLY A 109 14.74 -4.66 5.00
C GLY A 109 14.05 -4.22 3.73
N THR A 110 13.85 -5.17 2.82
CA THR A 110 13.13 -4.94 1.57
C THR A 110 11.96 -5.90 1.39
N GLY A 111 11.23 -5.74 0.32
CA GLY A 111 10.15 -6.61 -0.13
C GLY A 111 9.79 -6.28 -1.57
N GLY A 112 8.74 -6.86 -2.09
CA GLY A 112 8.20 -6.55 -3.40
C GLY A 112 7.53 -5.17 -3.42
N ASP A 113 7.53 -4.53 -4.58
CA ASP A 113 6.77 -3.33 -4.92
C ASP A 113 6.49 -3.37 -6.44
N MET A 114 6.15 -2.26 -7.06
CA MET A 114 5.80 -2.18 -8.47
C MET A 114 6.77 -2.97 -9.37
N ASN A 115 6.23 -3.94 -10.10
CA ASN A 115 6.93 -4.82 -11.03
C ASN A 115 8.07 -5.68 -10.43
N VAL A 116 8.09 -5.86 -9.11
CA VAL A 116 9.00 -6.79 -8.42
C VAL A 116 8.16 -7.64 -7.47
N ASP A 117 8.11 -8.94 -7.72
CA ASP A 117 7.27 -9.88 -6.97
C ASP A 117 7.97 -10.36 -5.70
N GLU A 118 7.26 -10.25 -4.56
CA GLU A 118 7.79 -10.67 -3.26
C GLU A 118 8.14 -12.14 -3.22
N VAL A 119 7.20 -12.99 -3.64
CA VAL A 119 7.29 -14.45 -3.46
C VAL A 119 8.13 -15.11 -4.55
N ASN A 120 7.98 -14.64 -5.79
CA ASN A 120 8.59 -15.28 -6.95
C ASN A 120 9.96 -14.69 -7.33
N GLU A 121 10.29 -13.48 -6.86
CA GLU A 121 11.54 -12.80 -7.20
C GLU A 121 12.36 -12.42 -5.95
N VAL A 122 11.81 -11.61 -5.03
CA VAL A 122 12.59 -11.05 -3.91
C VAL A 122 13.11 -12.14 -2.99
N ILE A 123 12.23 -12.97 -2.46
CA ILE A 123 12.58 -14.01 -1.48
C ILE A 123 13.61 -15.00 -2.05
N PRO A 124 13.36 -15.65 -3.23
CA PRO A 124 14.30 -16.62 -3.76
C PRO A 124 15.65 -16.01 -4.16
N ILE A 125 15.67 -14.81 -4.75
CA ILE A 125 16.92 -14.15 -5.13
C ILE A 125 17.72 -13.70 -3.90
N CYS A 126 17.06 -13.23 -2.83
CA CYS A 126 17.74 -12.96 -1.56
C CYS A 126 18.40 -14.23 -1.01
N TYR A 127 17.68 -15.34 -1.00
CA TYR A 127 18.20 -16.63 -0.54
C TYR A 127 19.40 -17.12 -1.38
N GLU A 128 19.34 -17.00 -2.73
CA GLU A 128 20.48 -17.29 -3.63
C GLU A 128 21.72 -16.43 -3.31
N ASN A 129 21.55 -15.27 -2.67
CA ASN A 129 22.62 -14.36 -2.26
C ASN A 129 22.99 -14.50 -0.77
N ASP A 130 22.68 -15.60 -0.09
CA ASP A 130 22.91 -15.83 1.34
C ASP A 130 22.27 -14.77 2.26
N ILE A 131 21.18 -14.17 1.83
CA ILE A 131 20.31 -13.33 2.65
C ILE A 131 19.16 -14.25 3.09
N LEU A 132 19.08 -14.56 4.38
CA LEU A 132 18.12 -15.57 4.89
C LEU A 132 16.66 -15.19 4.61
N PHE A 133 16.36 -13.91 4.65
CA PHE A 133 15.04 -13.34 4.30
C PHE A 133 15.20 -11.85 3.97
N PRO A 134 14.36 -11.26 3.10
CA PRO A 134 14.44 -9.85 2.74
C PRO A 134 14.42 -8.87 3.93
N LEU A 135 13.86 -9.26 5.07
CA LEU A 135 13.81 -8.49 6.31
C LEU A 135 14.91 -8.86 7.34
N GLU A 136 15.90 -9.65 6.97
CA GLU A 136 16.98 -10.06 7.89
C GLU A 136 17.66 -8.86 8.58
N GLY A 137 17.93 -7.79 7.83
CA GLY A 137 18.52 -6.57 8.38
C GLY A 137 17.63 -5.87 9.40
N VAL A 138 16.31 -5.92 9.25
CA VAL A 138 15.39 -5.38 10.26
C VAL A 138 15.44 -6.20 11.55
N LEU A 139 15.47 -7.53 11.42
CA LEU A 139 15.56 -8.41 12.60
C LEU A 139 16.83 -8.17 13.37
N LYS A 140 17.97 -8.03 12.70
CA LYS A 140 19.27 -7.78 13.33
C LYS A 140 19.39 -6.35 13.88
N GLY A 141 19.01 -5.35 13.10
CA GLY A 141 19.16 -3.95 13.45
C GLY A 141 18.19 -3.48 14.53
N HIS A 142 16.90 -3.82 14.39
CA HIS A 142 15.84 -3.36 15.29
C HIS A 142 15.62 -4.30 16.47
N HIS A 143 15.38 -5.59 16.21
CA HIS A 143 15.04 -6.53 17.27
C HIS A 143 16.25 -7.04 18.04
N LYS A 144 17.46 -6.90 17.49
CA LYS A 144 18.72 -7.39 18.10
C LYS A 144 18.62 -8.84 18.58
N LYS A 145 17.90 -9.66 17.81
CA LYS A 145 17.64 -11.05 18.10
C LYS A 145 18.89 -11.89 17.94
N ASP A 146 19.01 -12.93 18.78
CA ASP A 146 19.97 -13.97 18.56
C ASP A 146 19.64 -14.81 17.31
N GLU A 147 20.49 -15.75 16.96
CA GLU A 147 20.33 -16.55 15.74
C GLU A 147 19.10 -17.46 15.82
N GLN A 148 18.79 -18.01 16.99
CA GLN A 148 17.64 -18.91 17.16
C GLN A 148 16.32 -18.14 17.01
N ASP A 149 16.17 -17.02 17.68
CA ASP A 149 15.01 -16.14 17.58
C ASP A 149 14.84 -15.61 16.16
N THR A 150 15.94 -15.23 15.49
CA THR A 150 15.95 -14.76 14.10
C THR A 150 15.41 -15.82 13.16
N ASN A 151 15.86 -17.08 13.28
CA ASN A 151 15.40 -18.19 12.44
C ASN A 151 13.92 -18.50 12.67
N GLN A 152 13.42 -18.44 13.91
CA GLN A 152 12.00 -18.60 14.19
C GLN A 152 11.15 -17.53 13.52
N ILE A 153 11.56 -16.26 13.60
CA ILE A 153 10.81 -15.16 12.98
C ILE A 153 10.87 -15.24 11.45
N ILE A 154 12.02 -15.59 10.88
CA ILE A 154 12.13 -15.83 9.43
C ILE A 154 11.14 -16.92 8.98
N LYS A 155 11.00 -18.00 9.75
CA LYS A 155 9.98 -19.02 9.48
C LYS A 155 8.57 -18.43 9.51
N GLN A 156 8.23 -17.63 10.52
CA GLN A 156 6.92 -16.96 10.61
C GLN A 156 6.64 -16.06 9.40
N LEU A 157 7.63 -15.29 8.95
CA LEU A 157 7.54 -14.42 7.77
C LEU A 157 7.36 -15.26 6.48
N SER A 158 8.17 -16.31 6.32
CA SER A 158 8.15 -17.18 5.14
C SER A 158 6.84 -17.96 5.00
N GLU A 159 6.22 -18.34 6.11
CA GLU A 159 4.94 -19.06 6.14
C GLU A 159 3.74 -18.11 6.13
N GLY A 160 3.85 -16.92 6.72
CA GLY A 160 2.75 -16.00 6.91
C GLY A 160 2.37 -15.21 5.66
N VAL A 161 3.32 -14.80 4.84
CA VAL A 161 3.05 -14.03 3.61
C VAL A 161 2.30 -14.89 2.57
N PRO A 162 2.76 -16.10 2.23
CA PRO A 162 2.07 -16.99 1.29
C PRO A 162 0.92 -17.79 1.92
N LEU A 163 0.62 -17.59 3.21
CA LEU A 163 -0.45 -18.32 3.89
C LEU A 163 -1.76 -18.15 3.13
N ILE A 164 -2.38 -19.28 2.77
CA ILE A 164 -3.63 -19.30 2.03
C ILE A 164 -4.80 -18.96 2.95
N VAL A 165 -5.60 -18.00 2.55
CA VAL A 165 -6.78 -17.56 3.28
C VAL A 165 -7.92 -18.55 3.07
N ARG A 166 -8.36 -19.21 4.13
CA ARG A 166 -9.39 -20.26 4.09
C ARG A 166 -10.70 -19.85 4.77
N ASN A 167 -10.67 -18.83 5.60
CA ASN A 167 -11.88 -18.34 6.25
C ASN A 167 -12.86 -17.78 5.21
N LYS A 168 -14.08 -18.31 5.20
CA LYS A 168 -15.13 -17.95 4.21
C LYS A 168 -15.56 -16.48 4.24
N LYS A 169 -15.28 -15.76 5.33
CA LYS A 169 -15.54 -14.32 5.40
C LYS A 169 -14.40 -13.49 4.84
N LEU A 170 -13.22 -14.08 4.69
CA LEU A 170 -12.02 -13.39 4.25
C LEU A 170 -11.62 -13.76 2.82
N THR A 171 -11.84 -15.01 2.38
CA THR A 171 -11.51 -15.42 1.02
C THR A 171 -12.67 -15.20 0.05
N PRO A 172 -12.42 -14.65 -1.15
CA PRO A 172 -13.43 -14.54 -2.20
C PRO A 172 -13.97 -15.89 -2.66
N ASN A 173 -13.10 -16.91 -2.72
CA ASN A 173 -13.47 -18.26 -3.12
C ASN A 173 -12.61 -19.30 -2.39
N PRO A 174 -13.21 -20.16 -1.53
CA PRO A 174 -12.47 -21.19 -0.80
C PRO A 174 -11.79 -22.24 -1.68
N SER A 175 -12.22 -22.37 -2.94
CA SER A 175 -11.65 -23.33 -3.90
C SER A 175 -10.47 -22.76 -4.70
N ARG A 176 -10.18 -21.46 -4.53
CA ARG A 176 -9.04 -20.76 -5.13
C ARG A 176 -8.06 -20.33 -4.06
N ASP A 177 -6.78 -20.52 -4.31
CA ASP A 177 -5.73 -20.17 -3.37
C ASP A 177 -5.40 -18.67 -3.43
N TYR A 178 -6.08 -17.87 -2.58
CA TYR A 178 -5.70 -16.50 -2.29
C TYR A 178 -4.79 -16.47 -1.07
N SER A 179 -3.62 -15.88 -1.22
CA SER A 179 -2.69 -15.69 -0.10
C SER A 179 -3.04 -14.45 0.74
N VAL A 180 -2.46 -14.36 1.93
CA VAL A 180 -2.45 -13.13 2.72
C VAL A 180 -1.91 -11.98 1.88
N GLY A 181 -0.82 -12.19 1.12
CA GLY A 181 -0.22 -11.19 0.24
C GLY A 181 -1.18 -10.63 -0.81
N ASP A 182 -2.10 -11.44 -1.33
CA ASP A 182 -3.07 -11.02 -2.34
C ASP A 182 -4.17 -10.11 -1.79
N LEU A 183 -4.56 -10.29 -0.54
CA LEU A 183 -5.80 -9.72 0.00
C LEU A 183 -5.60 -8.67 1.07
N ILE A 184 -4.56 -8.80 1.92
CA ILE A 184 -4.45 -8.07 3.19
C ILE A 184 -4.40 -6.54 3.05
N THR A 185 -3.79 -6.02 1.98
CA THR A 185 -3.71 -4.56 1.79
C THR A 185 -5.06 -4.00 1.36
N GLY A 186 -5.75 -4.65 0.42
CA GLY A 186 -7.09 -4.24 0.01
C GLY A 186 -8.13 -4.42 1.13
N TYR A 187 -7.98 -5.46 1.94
CA TYR A 187 -8.76 -5.60 3.17
C TYR A 187 -8.57 -4.38 4.08
N GLY A 188 -7.32 -3.97 4.33
CA GLY A 188 -7.03 -2.76 5.12
C GLY A 188 -7.71 -1.50 4.58
N VAL A 189 -7.68 -1.29 3.26
CA VAL A 189 -8.35 -0.15 2.62
C VAL A 189 -9.86 -0.17 2.86
N SER A 190 -10.50 -1.34 2.81
CA SER A 190 -11.93 -1.49 3.12
C SER A 190 -12.22 -1.31 4.61
N GLU A 191 -11.40 -1.89 5.50
CA GLU A 191 -11.53 -1.71 6.95
C GLU A 191 -11.42 -0.24 7.38
N ALA A 192 -10.56 0.54 6.71
CA ALA A 192 -10.46 1.98 6.95
C ALA A 192 -11.80 2.69 6.71
N ILE A 193 -12.53 2.33 5.65
CA ILE A 193 -13.89 2.85 5.38
C ILE A 193 -14.89 2.37 6.44
N LEU A 194 -14.88 1.08 6.78
CA LEU A 194 -15.81 0.53 7.78
C LEU A 194 -15.60 1.17 9.15
N HIS A 195 -14.35 1.32 9.58
CA HIS A 195 -14.02 2.02 10.82
C HIS A 195 -14.33 3.52 10.76
N TYR A 196 -14.12 4.17 9.61
CA TYR A 196 -14.51 5.56 9.41
C TYR A 196 -16.01 5.75 9.70
N TYR A 197 -16.89 5.00 9.06
CA TYR A 197 -18.33 5.12 9.31
C TYR A 197 -18.71 4.76 10.75
N SER A 198 -18.07 3.77 11.36
CA SER A 198 -18.30 3.40 12.76
C SER A 198 -17.88 4.51 13.75
N ILE A 199 -16.79 5.25 13.45
CA ILE A 199 -16.20 6.25 14.36
C ILE A 199 -16.83 7.63 14.14
N TYR A 200 -16.93 8.07 12.87
CA TYR A 200 -17.42 9.40 12.49
C TYR A 200 -18.94 9.45 12.22
N GLY A 201 -19.60 8.30 12.30
CA GLY A 201 -21.03 8.15 12.08
C GLY A 201 -21.42 8.00 10.63
N GLY A 202 -22.35 7.08 10.39
CA GLY A 202 -22.88 6.69 9.09
C GLY A 202 -22.95 5.17 8.95
N GLU A 203 -23.29 4.72 7.75
CA GLU A 203 -23.41 3.30 7.40
C GLU A 203 -22.86 3.05 6.02
N ILE A 204 -22.15 1.94 5.82
CA ILE A 204 -21.58 1.53 4.54
C ILE A 204 -22.62 0.99 3.57
N LYS A 205 -23.70 0.37 4.10
CA LYS A 205 -24.73 -0.28 3.30
C LYS A 205 -25.40 0.71 2.35
N GLY A 206 -25.41 0.37 1.07
CA GLY A 206 -25.97 1.18 0.00
C GLY A 206 -25.08 2.34 -0.46
N LYS A 207 -23.94 2.60 0.17
CA LYS A 207 -22.98 3.60 -0.31
C LYS A 207 -22.38 3.18 -1.65
N ARG A 208 -22.30 4.14 -2.55
CA ARG A 208 -21.81 3.96 -3.92
C ARG A 208 -20.30 4.18 -3.97
N VAL A 209 -19.59 3.33 -4.68
CA VAL A 209 -18.12 3.31 -4.68
C VAL A 209 -17.58 3.36 -6.10
N ILE A 210 -16.61 4.25 -6.31
CA ILE A 210 -15.71 4.24 -7.48
C ILE A 210 -14.37 3.63 -7.09
N ILE A 211 -13.86 2.73 -7.91
CA ILE A 211 -12.55 2.09 -7.76
C ILE A 211 -11.63 2.52 -8.90
N GLN A 212 -10.43 2.99 -8.59
CA GLN A 212 -9.38 3.26 -9.58
C GLN A 212 -8.26 2.21 -9.45
N GLY A 213 -8.06 1.43 -10.52
CA GLY A 213 -7.20 0.27 -10.58
C GLY A 213 -7.94 -1.06 -10.44
N TRP A 214 -7.27 -2.17 -10.82
CA TRP A 214 -7.80 -3.54 -10.62
C TRP A 214 -6.71 -4.55 -10.23
N GLY A 215 -5.62 -4.07 -9.61
CA GLY A 215 -4.61 -4.93 -8.97
C GLY A 215 -5.10 -5.58 -7.67
N ASN A 216 -4.18 -6.21 -6.91
CA ASN A 216 -4.50 -6.87 -5.64
C ASN A 216 -5.24 -5.95 -4.66
N VAL A 217 -4.77 -4.72 -4.48
CA VAL A 217 -5.38 -3.78 -3.54
C VAL A 217 -6.79 -3.39 -3.97
N ALA A 218 -6.95 -2.96 -5.22
CA ALA A 218 -8.23 -2.50 -5.76
C ALA A 218 -9.29 -3.62 -5.79
N GLY A 219 -8.92 -4.79 -6.32
CA GLY A 219 -9.83 -5.93 -6.41
C GLY A 219 -10.29 -6.44 -5.05
N ALA A 220 -9.36 -6.58 -4.09
CA ALA A 220 -9.70 -6.98 -2.72
C ALA A 220 -10.55 -5.91 -2.02
N SER A 221 -10.24 -4.61 -2.18
CA SER A 221 -11.06 -3.53 -1.62
C SER A 221 -12.49 -3.54 -2.16
N ALA A 222 -12.64 -3.70 -3.48
CA ALA A 222 -13.96 -3.79 -4.10
C ALA A 222 -14.76 -4.98 -3.55
N TYR A 223 -14.12 -6.14 -3.40
CA TYR A 223 -14.74 -7.34 -2.84
C TYR A 223 -15.25 -7.11 -1.41
N TYR A 224 -14.39 -6.65 -0.50
CA TYR A 224 -14.77 -6.48 0.91
C TYR A 224 -15.81 -5.37 1.11
N LEU A 225 -15.72 -4.27 0.36
CA LEU A 225 -16.74 -3.21 0.40
C LEU A 225 -18.09 -3.71 -0.12
N ALA A 226 -18.12 -4.45 -1.24
CA ALA A 226 -19.34 -5.04 -1.75
C ALA A 226 -19.92 -6.10 -0.81
N GLN A 227 -19.07 -6.91 -0.14
CA GLN A 227 -19.47 -7.86 0.92
C GLN A 227 -20.11 -7.15 2.11
N ALA A 228 -19.64 -5.95 2.47
CA ALA A 228 -20.21 -5.12 3.53
C ALA A 228 -21.49 -4.39 3.12
N GLY A 229 -21.95 -4.54 1.87
CA GLY A 229 -23.20 -3.97 1.34
C GLY A 229 -23.02 -2.63 0.62
N ALA A 230 -21.81 -2.20 0.31
CA ALA A 230 -21.57 -1.08 -0.61
C ALA A 230 -21.89 -1.50 -2.07
N ILE A 231 -22.14 -0.51 -2.91
CA ILE A 231 -22.52 -0.68 -4.31
C ILE A 231 -21.38 -0.16 -5.19
N ILE A 232 -20.65 -1.03 -5.85
CA ILE A 232 -19.61 -0.63 -6.80
C ILE A 232 -20.28 -0.13 -8.07
N VAL A 233 -20.09 1.14 -8.43
CA VAL A 233 -20.75 1.78 -9.58
C VAL A 233 -19.79 2.03 -10.74
N GLY A 234 -18.51 1.95 -10.52
CA GLY A 234 -17.51 2.12 -11.57
C GLY A 234 -16.13 1.61 -11.16
N ILE A 235 -15.44 1.04 -12.13
CA ILE A 235 -14.04 0.63 -12.02
C ILE A 235 -13.33 1.19 -13.24
N ILE A 236 -12.26 1.96 -13.01
CA ILE A 236 -11.38 2.48 -14.07
C ILE A 236 -9.97 1.93 -13.88
N ASP A 237 -9.42 1.38 -14.95
CA ASP A 237 -8.04 0.85 -14.97
C ASP A 237 -7.34 1.31 -16.25
N VAL A 238 -6.04 1.09 -16.34
CA VAL A 238 -5.22 1.47 -17.51
C VAL A 238 -5.70 0.84 -18.83
N SER A 239 -6.30 -0.35 -18.76
CA SER A 239 -6.87 -1.07 -19.91
C SER A 239 -8.26 -0.57 -20.33
N GLY A 240 -8.89 0.28 -19.54
CA GLY A 240 -10.28 0.73 -19.71
C GLY A 240 -11.09 0.59 -18.42
N GLY A 241 -12.39 0.35 -18.53
CA GLY A 241 -13.19 0.22 -17.32
C GLY A 241 -14.65 -0.17 -17.56
N ILE A 242 -15.38 -0.25 -16.49
CA ILE A 242 -16.81 -0.54 -16.45
C ILE A 242 -17.55 0.49 -15.60
N VAL A 243 -18.75 0.87 -16.03
CA VAL A 243 -19.60 1.84 -15.34
C VAL A 243 -21.04 1.36 -15.37
N ASN A 244 -21.69 1.34 -14.21
CA ASN A 244 -23.10 1.00 -14.09
C ASN A 244 -23.77 1.92 -13.05
N LYS A 245 -24.74 2.74 -13.49
CA LYS A 245 -25.47 3.64 -12.57
C LYS A 245 -26.25 2.90 -11.50
N ASP A 246 -26.76 1.72 -11.79
CA ASP A 246 -27.50 0.89 -10.83
C ASP A 246 -26.56 0.09 -9.91
N GLY A 247 -25.27 0.06 -10.24
CA GLY A 247 -24.22 -0.64 -9.53
C GLY A 247 -24.09 -2.12 -9.91
N TYR A 248 -23.00 -2.72 -9.45
CA TYR A 248 -22.71 -4.14 -9.61
C TYR A 248 -23.07 -4.87 -8.31
N THR A 249 -23.68 -6.03 -8.43
CA THR A 249 -23.99 -6.91 -7.29
C THR A 249 -22.69 -7.48 -6.68
N PHE A 250 -22.76 -7.89 -5.42
CA PHE A 250 -21.64 -8.60 -4.77
C PHE A 250 -21.16 -9.82 -5.58
N LYS A 251 -22.11 -10.57 -6.20
CA LYS A 251 -21.77 -11.74 -7.03
C LYS A 251 -20.97 -11.34 -8.28
N GLU A 252 -21.32 -10.23 -8.94
CA GLU A 252 -20.59 -9.76 -10.12
C GLU A 252 -19.17 -9.30 -9.73
N ILE A 253 -19.01 -8.56 -8.63
CA ILE A 253 -17.70 -8.13 -8.14
C ILE A 253 -16.84 -9.35 -7.72
N SER A 254 -17.42 -10.33 -7.02
CA SER A 254 -16.73 -11.60 -6.71
C SER A 254 -16.25 -12.29 -7.98
N SER A 255 -17.14 -12.43 -8.97
CA SER A 255 -16.77 -13.07 -10.24
C SER A 255 -15.66 -12.31 -10.98
N LEU A 256 -15.68 -10.99 -11.00
CA LEU A 256 -14.61 -10.18 -11.58
C LEU A 256 -13.26 -10.43 -10.89
N LEU A 257 -13.26 -10.51 -9.55
CA LEU A 257 -12.04 -10.81 -8.79
C LEU A 257 -11.57 -12.25 -9.02
N GLU A 258 -12.48 -13.22 -9.08
CA GLU A 258 -12.18 -14.62 -9.34
C GLU A 258 -11.63 -14.86 -10.76
N GLN A 259 -12.11 -14.13 -11.75
CA GLN A 259 -11.67 -14.25 -13.15
C GLN A 259 -10.36 -13.52 -13.42
N ARG A 260 -9.87 -12.72 -12.46
CA ARG A 260 -8.64 -11.95 -12.63
C ARG A 260 -7.44 -12.87 -12.88
N SER A 261 -6.80 -12.71 -14.03
CA SER A 261 -5.61 -13.45 -14.46
C SER A 261 -4.34 -12.57 -14.47
N SER A 262 -4.53 -11.25 -14.42
CA SER A 262 -3.47 -10.23 -14.47
C SER A 262 -3.71 -9.16 -13.39
N ASN A 263 -2.87 -8.13 -13.38
CA ASN A 263 -3.05 -6.95 -12.52
C ASN A 263 -3.92 -5.87 -13.19
N PHE A 264 -4.64 -6.21 -14.24
CA PHE A 264 -5.50 -5.31 -15.01
C PHE A 264 -6.93 -5.82 -15.03
N LEU A 265 -7.88 -4.90 -15.25
CA LEU A 265 -9.26 -5.27 -15.48
C LEU A 265 -9.43 -5.89 -16.86
N GLU A 266 -9.94 -7.11 -16.87
CA GLU A 266 -10.28 -7.86 -18.10
C GLU A 266 -11.68 -8.42 -17.93
N THR A 267 -12.63 -7.92 -18.72
CA THR A 267 -14.01 -8.39 -18.72
C THR A 267 -14.71 -8.07 -20.05
N ASN A 268 -15.79 -8.78 -20.33
CA ASN A 268 -16.62 -8.49 -21.49
C ASN A 268 -17.30 -7.11 -21.33
N ASN A 269 -17.50 -6.41 -22.44
CA ASN A 269 -18.17 -5.10 -22.50
C ASN A 269 -17.44 -3.96 -21.75
N MET A 270 -16.11 -4.02 -21.65
CA MET A 270 -15.33 -2.89 -21.18
C MET A 270 -15.45 -1.68 -22.11
N LEU A 271 -15.56 -0.51 -21.50
CA LEU A 271 -15.35 0.78 -22.18
C LEU A 271 -13.84 1.01 -22.37
N SER A 272 -13.44 1.74 -23.42
CA SER A 272 -12.07 2.23 -23.52
C SER A 272 -11.72 3.14 -22.34
N PHE A 273 -10.43 3.35 -22.10
CA PHE A 273 -9.98 4.24 -21.02
C PHE A 273 -10.60 5.65 -21.17
N GLU A 274 -10.62 6.20 -22.36
CA GLU A 274 -11.19 7.52 -22.66
C GLU A 274 -12.69 7.56 -22.33
N GLN A 275 -13.44 6.54 -22.78
CA GLN A 275 -14.88 6.47 -22.57
C GLN A 275 -15.26 6.32 -21.09
N VAL A 276 -14.51 5.52 -20.30
CA VAL A 276 -14.77 5.40 -18.87
C VAL A 276 -14.32 6.65 -18.12
N ASN A 277 -13.19 7.23 -18.49
CA ASN A 277 -12.64 8.44 -17.86
C ASN A 277 -13.59 9.66 -18.02
N GLU A 278 -14.31 9.77 -19.12
CA GLU A 278 -15.34 10.81 -19.30
C GLU A 278 -16.59 10.63 -18.42
N ARG A 279 -16.90 9.41 -17.99
CA ARG A 279 -18.20 9.09 -17.37
C ARG A 279 -18.13 8.84 -15.88
N ILE A 280 -17.00 8.29 -15.39
CA ILE A 280 -16.93 7.70 -14.06
C ILE A 280 -16.93 8.76 -12.94
N TRP A 281 -16.26 9.89 -13.14
CA TRP A 281 -16.09 10.90 -12.11
C TRP A 281 -17.39 11.64 -11.74
N GLY A 282 -18.33 11.70 -12.65
CA GLY A 282 -19.65 12.33 -12.47
C GLY A 282 -20.79 11.34 -12.18
N ILE A 283 -20.53 10.04 -12.01
CA ILE A 283 -21.58 9.02 -11.86
C ILE A 283 -22.38 9.12 -10.55
N GLY A 284 -21.84 9.84 -9.58
CA GLY A 284 -22.39 9.95 -8.22
C GLY A 284 -21.96 8.76 -7.35
N ALA A 285 -21.00 8.99 -6.47
CA ALA A 285 -20.53 8.00 -5.50
C ALA A 285 -20.07 8.71 -4.23
N GLU A 286 -20.39 8.13 -3.08
CA GLU A 286 -19.96 8.64 -1.79
C GLU A 286 -18.53 8.23 -1.44
N ILE A 287 -18.00 7.16 -2.04
CA ILE A 287 -16.70 6.58 -1.72
C ILE A 287 -15.84 6.51 -2.97
N PHE A 288 -14.59 6.95 -2.86
CA PHE A 288 -13.58 6.77 -3.89
C PHE A 288 -12.35 6.02 -3.35
N ILE A 289 -11.92 4.99 -4.08
CA ILE A 289 -10.74 4.18 -3.77
C ILE A 289 -9.69 4.35 -4.86
N PRO A 290 -8.74 5.30 -4.72
CA PRO A 290 -7.57 5.38 -5.59
C PRO A 290 -6.59 4.26 -5.25
N ALA A 291 -6.54 3.19 -6.04
CA ALA A 291 -5.72 2.00 -5.79
C ALA A 291 -4.96 1.51 -7.04
N ALA A 292 -4.72 2.39 -8.01
CA ALA A 292 -3.93 2.08 -9.21
C ALA A 292 -2.45 2.42 -9.02
N ALA A 293 -2.07 3.68 -9.17
CA ALA A 293 -0.71 4.15 -9.03
C ALA A 293 -0.65 5.52 -8.33
N SER A 294 0.56 5.97 -7.99
CA SER A 294 0.78 7.27 -7.37
C SER A 294 0.47 8.41 -8.37
N ARG A 295 -0.03 9.53 -7.84
CA ARG A 295 -0.19 10.83 -8.55
C ARG A 295 -1.13 10.78 -9.76
N LEU A 296 -2.21 10.03 -9.66
CA LEU A 296 -3.18 9.91 -10.76
C LEU A 296 -4.42 10.80 -10.59
N LEU A 297 -4.81 11.16 -9.37
CA LEU A 297 -6.02 11.94 -9.13
C LEU A 297 -5.78 13.43 -9.40
N SER A 298 -6.43 13.96 -10.44
CA SER A 298 -6.38 15.38 -10.79
C SER A 298 -7.40 16.21 -9.98
N GLN A 299 -7.21 17.56 -9.98
CA GLN A 299 -8.16 18.48 -9.36
C GLN A 299 -9.54 18.39 -10.01
N ASP A 300 -9.61 18.33 -11.34
CA ASP A 300 -10.88 18.27 -12.08
C ASP A 300 -11.68 17.00 -11.74
N GLN A 301 -11.02 15.86 -11.65
CA GLN A 301 -11.65 14.60 -11.24
C GLN A 301 -12.17 14.67 -9.81
N LEU A 302 -11.41 15.24 -8.90
CA LEU A 302 -11.81 15.47 -7.51
C LEU A 302 -13.04 16.37 -7.44
N ASP A 303 -13.03 17.50 -8.14
CA ASP A 303 -14.15 18.46 -8.15
C ASP A 303 -15.42 17.86 -8.72
N GLN A 304 -15.32 17.06 -9.79
CA GLN A 304 -16.45 16.31 -10.35
C GLN A 304 -17.04 15.35 -9.32
N MET A 305 -16.22 14.55 -8.65
CA MET A 305 -16.70 13.60 -7.63
C MET A 305 -17.35 14.32 -6.44
N ILE A 306 -16.74 15.38 -5.94
CA ILE A 306 -17.31 16.16 -4.81
C ILE A 306 -18.65 16.79 -5.21
N SER A 307 -18.76 17.36 -6.41
CA SER A 307 -20.01 17.93 -6.92
C SER A 307 -21.13 16.89 -7.09
N ASN A 308 -20.77 15.61 -7.17
CA ASN A 308 -21.68 14.48 -7.30
C ASN A 308 -21.77 13.61 -6.03
N GLY A 309 -21.42 14.15 -4.87
CA GLY A 309 -21.74 13.57 -3.56
C GLY A 309 -20.63 12.75 -2.92
N LEU A 310 -19.35 12.90 -3.33
CA LEU A 310 -18.24 12.25 -2.65
C LEU A 310 -18.16 12.66 -1.18
N GLU A 311 -18.11 11.69 -0.28
CA GLU A 311 -17.98 11.88 1.17
C GLU A 311 -16.58 11.50 1.68
N VAL A 312 -16.01 10.40 1.15
CA VAL A 312 -14.77 9.83 1.67
C VAL A 312 -13.87 9.23 0.59
N ILE A 313 -12.58 9.46 0.73
CA ILE A 313 -11.51 8.84 -0.05
C ILE A 313 -10.71 7.92 0.88
N SER A 314 -10.52 6.65 0.52
CA SER A 314 -9.60 5.74 1.22
C SER A 314 -8.44 5.37 0.30
N ALA A 315 -7.25 5.85 0.62
CA ALA A 315 -6.10 5.78 -0.26
C ALA A 315 -5.48 4.38 -0.31
N GLY A 316 -5.79 3.62 -1.36
CA GLY A 316 -5.18 2.32 -1.65
C GLY A 316 -3.79 2.43 -2.28
N ALA A 317 -3.55 3.45 -3.10
CA ALA A 317 -2.24 3.77 -3.64
C ALA A 317 -1.47 4.72 -2.72
N ASN A 318 -0.15 4.64 -2.71
CA ASN A 318 0.69 5.64 -2.04
C ASN A 318 0.65 6.95 -2.84
N VAL A 319 0.51 8.09 -2.14
CA VAL A 319 0.51 9.44 -2.74
C VAL A 319 -0.44 9.50 -3.95
N PRO A 320 -1.76 9.29 -3.80
CA PRO A 320 -2.68 9.13 -4.93
C PRO A 320 -2.97 10.43 -5.69
N PHE A 321 -2.84 11.58 -5.05
CA PHE A 321 -3.11 12.89 -5.64
C PHE A 321 -2.03 13.31 -6.64
N GLY A 322 -2.42 14.00 -7.72
CA GLY A 322 -1.54 14.47 -8.80
C GLY A 322 -0.61 15.62 -8.45
N ASP A 323 -0.41 15.87 -7.17
CA ASP A 323 0.46 16.91 -6.64
C ASP A 323 1.95 16.63 -6.94
N LYS A 324 2.77 17.68 -7.07
CA LYS A 324 4.22 17.58 -7.18
C LYS A 324 4.86 17.28 -5.83
N GLU A 325 4.28 17.80 -4.77
CA GLU A 325 4.68 17.59 -3.38
C GLU A 325 4.49 16.12 -2.99
N ILE A 326 5.30 15.63 -2.07
CA ILE A 326 5.17 14.27 -1.53
C ILE A 326 3.95 14.22 -0.60
N PHE A 327 3.80 15.25 0.24
CA PHE A 327 2.74 15.36 1.24
C PHE A 327 2.04 16.70 1.09
N PHE A 328 0.73 16.69 1.21
CA PHE A 328 -0.12 17.90 1.27
C PHE A 328 0.11 18.95 0.17
N GLY A 329 0.20 18.51 -1.09
CA GLY A 329 0.10 19.45 -2.21
C GLY A 329 -1.30 20.05 -2.35
N PRO A 330 -1.51 20.96 -3.31
CA PRO A 330 -2.77 21.68 -3.49
C PRO A 330 -4.01 20.78 -3.61
N ILE A 331 -3.92 19.68 -4.37
CA ILE A 331 -5.05 18.77 -4.61
C ILE A 331 -5.38 17.98 -3.33
N SER A 332 -4.38 17.42 -2.67
CA SER A 332 -4.57 16.66 -1.44
C SER A 332 -5.10 17.54 -0.30
N LYS A 333 -4.64 18.78 -0.21
CA LYS A 333 -5.16 19.78 0.74
C LYS A 333 -6.61 20.14 0.45
N SER A 334 -6.94 20.43 -0.83
CA SER A 334 -8.30 20.71 -1.27
C SER A 334 -9.25 19.53 -0.98
N ALA A 335 -8.79 18.30 -1.15
CA ALA A 335 -9.57 17.11 -0.82
C ALA A 335 -9.86 17.01 0.68
N ASP A 336 -8.82 17.10 1.52
CA ASP A 336 -8.92 16.92 2.98
C ASP A 336 -9.72 18.02 3.69
N GLU A 337 -9.76 19.25 3.11
CA GLU A 337 -10.58 20.36 3.58
C GLU A 337 -12.07 20.22 3.22
N ARG A 338 -12.42 19.42 2.21
CA ARG A 338 -13.78 19.33 1.64
C ARG A 338 -14.48 18.00 1.91
N VAL A 339 -13.71 16.89 1.96
CA VAL A 339 -14.22 15.54 2.22
C VAL A 339 -13.30 14.82 3.21
N SER A 340 -13.74 13.66 3.67
CA SER A 340 -12.91 12.82 4.53
C SER A 340 -11.82 12.13 3.71
N VAL A 341 -10.54 12.32 4.04
CA VAL A 341 -9.43 11.64 3.40
C VAL A 341 -8.75 10.71 4.41
N LEU A 342 -8.92 9.41 4.22
CA LEU A 342 -8.18 8.38 4.97
C LEU A 342 -6.84 8.18 4.29
N PRO A 343 -5.72 8.63 4.90
CA PRO A 343 -4.44 8.67 4.22
C PRO A 343 -3.89 7.27 3.96
N ASP A 344 -3.04 7.17 2.96
CA ASP A 344 -2.43 5.93 2.48
C ASP A 344 -1.67 5.16 3.57
N PHE A 345 -0.92 5.87 4.43
CA PHE A 345 -0.15 5.24 5.50
C PHE A 345 -1.02 4.60 6.61
N ILE A 346 -2.33 4.92 6.67
CA ILE A 346 -3.32 4.24 7.51
C ILE A 346 -4.06 3.19 6.67
N ALA A 347 -4.67 3.59 5.54
CA ALA A 347 -5.58 2.74 4.80
C ALA A 347 -4.87 1.54 4.14
N ASN A 348 -3.71 1.75 3.51
CA ASN A 348 -2.98 0.71 2.79
C ASN A 348 -1.82 0.09 3.59
N CYS A 349 -1.82 0.20 4.91
CA CYS A 349 -0.75 -0.35 5.75
C CYS A 349 -0.82 -1.88 5.93
N GLY A 350 -1.77 -2.56 5.31
CA GLY A 350 -2.07 -3.98 5.55
C GLY A 350 -0.85 -4.90 5.50
N MET A 351 -0.09 -4.89 4.41
CA MET A 351 1.11 -5.73 4.30
C MET A 351 2.23 -5.30 5.28
N ALA A 352 2.45 -4.00 5.46
CA ALA A 352 3.44 -3.51 6.42
C ALA A 352 3.08 -3.94 7.85
N ARG A 353 1.78 -3.92 8.20
CA ARG A 353 1.30 -4.43 9.49
C ARG A 353 1.43 -5.95 9.61
N ALA A 354 1.15 -6.70 8.54
CA ALA A 354 1.33 -8.14 8.53
C ALA A 354 2.80 -8.52 8.78
N PHE A 355 3.75 -7.87 8.11
CA PHE A 355 5.17 -8.06 8.40
C PHE A 355 5.51 -7.74 9.87
N SER A 356 5.03 -6.61 10.41
CA SER A 356 5.22 -6.25 11.82
C SER A 356 4.61 -7.29 12.76
N TYR A 357 3.47 -7.87 12.40
CA TYR A 357 2.81 -8.93 13.16
C TYR A 357 3.64 -10.22 13.17
N PHE A 358 4.15 -10.65 12.01
CA PHE A 358 5.00 -11.85 11.90
C PHE A 358 6.34 -11.71 12.63
N MET A 359 6.83 -10.49 12.84
CA MET A 359 8.04 -10.24 13.62
C MET A 359 7.83 -10.31 15.15
N GLN A 360 6.60 -10.47 15.63
CA GLN A 360 6.30 -10.64 17.04
C GLN A 360 6.60 -12.06 17.51
N ASN A 361 7.03 -12.19 18.76
CA ASN A 361 7.18 -13.50 19.37
C ASN A 361 5.78 -14.16 19.51
N ASN A 362 5.67 -15.43 19.13
CA ASN A 362 4.44 -16.21 19.26
C ASN A 362 3.23 -15.66 18.51
N CYS A 363 3.42 -15.04 17.34
CA CYS A 363 2.30 -14.66 16.48
C CYS A 363 1.51 -15.91 16.05
N GLN A 364 0.19 -15.78 15.96
CA GLN A 364 -0.67 -16.86 15.47
C GLN A 364 -0.69 -16.84 13.93
N LEU A 365 -0.13 -17.86 13.30
CA LEU A 365 -0.11 -18.00 11.85
C LEU A 365 -1.44 -18.57 11.33
N ASN A 366 -2.49 -17.78 11.41
CA ASN A 366 -3.78 -18.06 10.78
C ASN A 366 -4.38 -16.77 10.21
N ASP A 367 -5.24 -16.92 9.23
CA ASP A 367 -5.84 -15.80 8.50
C ASP A 367 -6.64 -14.85 9.41
N ILE A 368 -7.45 -15.39 10.34
CA ILE A 368 -8.25 -14.56 11.25
C ILE A 368 -7.36 -13.63 12.09
N ALA A 369 -6.32 -14.17 12.72
CA ALA A 369 -5.44 -13.40 13.59
C ALA A 369 -4.67 -12.30 12.81
N ILE A 370 -4.19 -12.64 11.60
CA ILE A 370 -3.46 -11.70 10.74
C ILE A 370 -4.37 -10.56 10.29
N PHE A 371 -5.57 -10.88 9.80
CA PHE A 371 -6.53 -9.88 9.32
C PHE A 371 -7.06 -9.01 10.48
N THR A 372 -7.34 -9.62 11.64
CA THR A 372 -7.72 -8.89 12.85
C THR A 372 -6.65 -7.90 13.28
N ALA A 373 -5.38 -8.29 13.27
CA ALA A 373 -4.28 -7.39 13.64
C ALA A 373 -4.19 -6.16 12.72
N VAL A 374 -4.49 -6.30 11.43
CA VAL A 374 -4.56 -5.17 10.49
C VAL A 374 -5.77 -4.28 10.78
N SER A 375 -6.96 -4.85 10.92
CA SER A 375 -8.18 -4.11 11.22
C SER A 375 -8.06 -3.28 12.51
N GLU A 376 -7.59 -3.90 13.60
CA GLU A 376 -7.40 -3.22 14.88
C GLU A 376 -6.38 -2.07 14.79
N THR A 377 -5.27 -2.27 14.09
CA THR A 377 -4.25 -1.22 13.88
C THR A 377 -4.85 0.00 13.16
N ILE A 378 -5.62 -0.22 12.10
CA ILE A 378 -6.30 0.85 11.36
C ILE A 378 -7.33 1.56 12.24
N LYS A 379 -8.14 0.78 12.97
CA LYS A 379 -9.13 1.31 13.93
C LYS A 379 -8.48 2.20 14.98
N GLU A 380 -7.40 1.75 15.59
CA GLU A 380 -6.68 2.52 16.61
C GLU A 380 -6.11 3.82 16.04
N ALA A 381 -5.55 3.80 14.82
CA ALA A 381 -5.04 5.00 14.16
C ALA A 381 -6.16 6.02 13.91
N LEU A 382 -7.31 5.57 13.41
CA LEU A 382 -8.47 6.43 13.18
C LEU A 382 -9.10 6.94 14.49
N LEU A 383 -9.14 6.15 15.55
CA LEU A 383 -9.59 6.59 16.89
C LEU A 383 -8.65 7.65 17.48
N LYS A 384 -7.33 7.53 17.31
CA LYS A 384 -6.37 8.57 17.73
C LYS A 384 -6.60 9.86 16.95
N THR A 385 -6.84 9.76 15.65
CA THR A 385 -7.18 10.91 14.80
C THR A 385 -8.47 11.57 15.25
N PHE A 386 -9.54 10.80 15.47
CA PHE A 386 -10.84 11.28 15.93
C PHE A 386 -10.77 12.00 17.28
N LYS A 387 -9.98 11.48 18.22
CA LYS A 387 -9.76 12.12 19.53
C LYS A 387 -9.13 13.51 19.42
N LYS A 388 -8.27 13.73 18.41
CA LYS A 388 -7.59 15.01 18.16
C LYS A 388 -8.44 15.94 17.27
N ASN A 389 -9.18 15.37 16.32
CA ASN A 389 -10.09 16.06 15.41
C ASN A 389 -11.30 15.18 15.09
N ASN A 390 -12.47 15.53 15.59
CA ASN A 390 -13.70 14.78 15.37
C ASN A 390 -14.53 15.28 14.17
N ALA A 391 -14.03 16.28 13.44
CA ALA A 391 -14.63 16.70 12.18
C ALA A 391 -14.39 15.67 11.07
N LYS A 392 -15.33 15.61 10.11
CA LYS A 392 -15.20 14.75 8.92
C LYS A 392 -14.20 15.27 7.88
N THR A 393 -13.60 16.42 8.10
CA THR A 393 -12.57 17.03 7.25
C THR A 393 -11.25 17.15 8.00
N ASN A 394 -10.16 17.38 7.30
CA ASN A 394 -8.80 17.44 7.86
C ASN A 394 -8.38 16.16 8.62
N ILE A 395 -8.91 15.01 8.22
CA ILE A 395 -8.55 13.70 8.81
C ILE A 395 -7.12 13.35 8.44
N SER A 396 -6.76 13.49 7.16
CA SER A 396 -5.42 13.21 6.68
C SER A 396 -4.38 14.14 7.33
N ARG A 397 -4.65 15.44 7.37
CA ARG A 397 -3.81 16.44 8.06
C ARG A 397 -3.57 16.08 9.52
N THR A 398 -4.63 15.74 10.24
CA THR A 398 -4.54 15.39 11.67
C THR A 398 -3.76 14.09 11.89
N SER A 399 -4.00 13.08 11.04
CA SER A 399 -3.28 11.81 11.08
C SER A 399 -1.78 12.01 10.83
N PHE A 400 -1.43 12.85 9.86
CA PHE A 400 -0.03 13.23 9.59
C PHE A 400 0.61 13.95 10.77
N GLU A 401 -0.09 14.89 11.37
CA GLU A 401 0.42 15.59 12.55
C GLU A 401 0.77 14.61 13.67
N ILE A 402 -0.13 13.63 13.95
CA ILE A 402 0.11 12.57 14.94
C ILE A 402 1.33 11.71 14.56
N ALA A 403 1.49 11.42 13.27
CA ALA A 403 2.64 10.64 12.79
C ALA A 403 3.96 11.45 12.92
N LEU A 404 3.95 12.71 12.51
CA LEU A 404 5.13 13.57 12.57
C LEU A 404 5.59 13.88 14.00
N GLU A 405 4.68 13.99 14.97
CA GLU A 405 4.99 14.12 16.40
C GLU A 405 5.81 12.93 16.94
N GLN A 406 5.76 11.76 16.28
CA GLN A 406 6.56 10.58 16.63
C GLN A 406 7.94 10.57 15.94
N LEU A 407 8.13 11.39 14.91
CA LEU A 407 9.31 11.34 14.03
C LEU A 407 10.26 12.54 14.25
N ILE A 408 9.81 13.58 14.92
CA ILE A 408 10.49 14.83 15.17
C ILE A 408 10.52 15.17 16.66
#